data_51508152c3df82753b3f4ada982a7199
#
_entry.id   51508152c3df82753b3f4ada982a7199
#
_cell.length_a   1.000
_cell.length_b   1.000
_cell.length_c   1.000
_cell.angle_alpha   90.00
_cell.angle_beta   90.00
_cell.angle_gamma   90.00
#
_symmetry.space_group_name_H-M   'P 1'
#
loop_
_entity.id
_entity.type
_entity.pdbx_description
1 polymer ?
#
loop_
_entity_poly.entity_id
_entity_poly.type
_entity_poly.pdbx_seq_one_letter_code
_entity_poly.pdbx_strand_id
1 'polypeptide(L)'
;MYFSQEGEGKHMSRPAVKVAIAGMAVGFIVMLLTLAIALGFKQEVRKTIIGFGSHIQVVNFDNNNTYQMQPIVASDSLINALQHVPYVTSVERFCTKPGIIKTDDAFQGIIIKGRESHGRDFFEQHLVEGHMPNKTNEVLISSTLAQLLKLKTNDRFFCYFIDSDVRARRYTITGLYDTRFSDYDELFIIGNMAEVQHLCGWEGNEVCGIELLLSDFSKLYEAADNVYDITANRPDAMGNLHYTQTVEELNPAIFSWLRLLDMNVVIIIILMLCVSGFCMISGLIILILDSVQMIGLMKALGATDRMLRKTFLYEAFFLIGKGMIWGNFIGVSLCLLQYFFHIVPLDSATYYVSYVPIALHPGAWILLNIGTLLLSMLVMLGPSAIVSKISPAKVMHFE
;
A
#
# COMPACT_ATOMS: atom_id res chain seq x y z
N MET A 1 27.67 -11.67 31.37
CA MET A 1 26.96 -12.66 32.17
C MET A 1 27.23 -12.55 33.70
N TYR A 2 27.78 -11.40 34.18
CA TYR A 2 28.20 -11.24 35.58
C TYR A 2 27.37 -10.21 36.37
N PHE A 3 26.39 -9.55 35.77
CA PHE A 3 25.54 -8.55 36.46
C PHE A 3 24.17 -9.05 36.89
N SER A 4 24.00 -10.38 36.97
CA SER A 4 22.73 -11.03 37.39
C SER A 4 22.85 -11.74 38.74
N GLN A 5 23.87 -11.46 39.56
CA GLN A 5 23.94 -12.05 40.89
C GLN A 5 23.73 -11.01 41.99
N GLU A 6 22.81 -11.37 42.86
CA GLU A 6 22.36 -10.76 44.09
C GLU A 6 23.49 -10.26 44.99
N GLY A 7 23.58 -8.94 45.13
CA GLY A 7 24.28 -8.25 46.18
C GLY A 7 23.40 -7.10 46.64
N GLU A 8 23.09 -7.03 47.90
CA GLU A 8 22.32 -6.00 48.59
C GLU A 8 23.03 -4.63 48.47
N GLY A 9 22.94 -3.98 47.32
CA GLY A 9 23.52 -2.68 47.08
C GLY A 9 22.80 -1.97 45.93
N LYS A 10 21.84 -1.13 46.29
CA LYS A 10 21.21 -0.07 45.45
C LYS A 10 20.43 -0.55 44.18
N HIS A 11 19.15 -0.76 44.36
CA HIS A 11 18.13 -1.04 43.36
C HIS A 11 17.77 0.13 42.40
N MET A 12 18.63 1.11 42.21
CA MET A 12 18.25 2.33 41.44
C MET A 12 18.43 2.18 39.93
N SER A 13 19.35 1.34 39.46
CA SER A 13 19.60 1.12 38.01
C SER A 13 18.57 0.22 37.33
N ARG A 14 17.98 -0.75 38.05
CA ARG A 14 17.01 -1.70 37.49
C ARG A 14 15.75 -1.03 36.91
N PRO A 15 15.10 -0.02 37.57
CA PRO A 15 13.95 0.67 36.97
C PRO A 15 14.32 1.47 35.73
N ALA A 16 15.45 2.18 35.72
CA ALA A 16 15.89 2.99 34.59
C ALA A 16 16.19 2.15 33.34
N VAL A 17 16.85 1.02 33.52
CA VAL A 17 17.10 0.04 32.46
C VAL A 17 15.79 -0.53 31.89
N LYS A 18 14.81 -0.83 32.76
CA LYS A 18 13.49 -1.28 32.30
C LYS A 18 12.75 -0.21 31.47
N VAL A 19 12.82 1.04 31.90
CA VAL A 19 12.23 2.17 31.19
C VAL A 19 12.90 2.36 29.81
N ALA A 20 14.23 2.26 29.75
CA ALA A 20 14.96 2.33 28.47
C ALA A 20 14.57 1.20 27.50
N ILE A 21 14.49 -0.04 28.00
CA ILE A 21 14.04 -1.20 27.19
C ILE A 21 12.60 -0.99 26.74
N ALA A 22 11.69 -0.55 27.61
CA ALA A 22 10.30 -0.27 27.29
C ALA A 22 10.17 0.85 26.24
N GLY A 23 10.91 1.94 26.39
CA GLY A 23 10.94 3.04 25.41
C GLY A 23 11.41 2.59 24.02
N MET A 24 12.47 1.75 23.99
CA MET A 24 12.93 1.15 22.74
C MET A 24 11.88 0.20 22.14
N ALA A 25 11.25 -0.64 22.96
CA ALA A 25 10.22 -1.58 22.50
C ALA A 25 9.01 -0.84 21.92
N VAL A 26 8.49 0.17 22.62
CA VAL A 26 7.35 0.98 22.16
C VAL A 26 7.70 1.72 20.85
N GLY A 27 8.86 2.36 20.78
CA GLY A 27 9.31 3.03 19.56
C GLY A 27 9.39 2.08 18.38
N PHE A 28 9.92 0.87 18.61
CA PHE A 28 10.02 -0.16 17.57
C PHE A 28 8.64 -0.69 17.14
N ILE A 29 7.70 -0.91 18.10
CA ILE A 29 6.32 -1.31 17.80
C ILE A 29 5.66 -0.28 16.87
N VAL A 30 5.77 1.01 17.20
CA VAL A 30 5.17 2.07 16.39
C VAL A 30 5.79 2.11 15.00
N MET A 31 7.12 2.00 14.86
CA MET A 31 7.78 1.95 13.55
C MET A 31 7.32 0.76 12.72
N LEU A 32 7.21 -0.42 13.33
CA LEU A 32 6.76 -1.64 12.67
C LEU A 32 5.31 -1.53 12.19
N LEU A 33 4.40 -1.08 13.07
CA LEU A 33 2.99 -0.87 12.74
C LEU A 33 2.83 0.15 11.62
N THR A 34 3.51 1.30 11.71
CA THR A 34 3.47 2.34 10.67
C THR A 34 3.89 1.80 9.32
N LEU A 35 4.99 1.04 9.27
CA LEU A 35 5.48 0.44 8.03
C LEU A 35 4.50 -0.60 7.48
N ALA A 36 4.00 -1.51 8.33
CA ALA A 36 3.08 -2.57 7.93
C ALA A 36 1.74 -2.04 7.43
N ILE A 37 1.19 -1.01 8.10
CA ILE A 37 -0.06 -0.35 7.70
C ILE A 37 0.13 0.38 6.37
N ALA A 38 1.20 1.16 6.22
CA ALA A 38 1.42 1.92 4.99
C ALA A 38 1.62 1.02 3.77
N LEU A 39 2.40 -0.05 3.91
CA LEU A 39 2.58 -1.03 2.83
C LEU A 39 1.28 -1.75 2.49
N GLY A 40 0.52 -2.18 3.50
CA GLY A 40 -0.77 -2.82 3.31
C GLY A 40 -1.77 -1.90 2.61
N PHE A 41 -1.84 -0.65 3.05
CA PHE A 41 -2.73 0.35 2.47
C PHE A 41 -2.42 0.61 0.99
N LYS A 42 -1.15 0.82 0.66
CA LYS A 42 -0.72 1.01 -0.73
C LYS A 42 -1.03 -0.18 -1.61
N GLN A 43 -0.82 -1.39 -1.09
CA GLN A 43 -1.10 -2.62 -1.82
C GLN A 43 -2.59 -2.80 -2.09
N GLU A 44 -3.45 -2.54 -1.10
CA GLU A 44 -4.90 -2.72 -1.23
C GLU A 44 -5.51 -1.70 -2.19
N VAL A 45 -5.17 -0.40 -2.04
CA VAL A 45 -5.65 0.65 -2.95
C VAL A 45 -5.19 0.40 -4.39
N ARG A 46 -3.92 0.04 -4.60
CA ARG A 46 -3.41 -0.30 -5.94
C ARG A 46 -4.15 -1.50 -6.54
N LYS A 47 -4.33 -2.56 -5.77
CA LYS A 47 -5.05 -3.77 -6.22
C LYS A 47 -6.46 -3.45 -6.68
N THR A 48 -7.17 -2.59 -5.95
CA THR A 48 -8.53 -2.19 -6.28
C THR A 48 -8.57 -1.36 -7.56
N ILE A 49 -7.72 -0.33 -7.69
CA ILE A 49 -7.68 0.51 -8.92
C ILE A 49 -7.32 -0.32 -10.16
N ILE A 50 -6.33 -1.19 -10.05
CA ILE A 50 -5.92 -2.10 -11.13
C ILE A 50 -7.05 -3.09 -11.47
N GLY A 51 -7.82 -3.50 -10.49
CA GLY A 51 -8.97 -4.40 -10.68
C GLY A 51 -10.09 -3.79 -11.51
N PHE A 52 -10.38 -2.50 -11.33
CA PHE A 52 -11.33 -1.77 -12.17
C PHE A 52 -10.78 -1.47 -13.57
N GLY A 53 -9.48 -1.23 -13.66
CA GLY A 53 -8.77 -0.95 -14.91
C GLY A 53 -7.71 -1.99 -15.20
N SER A 54 -6.49 -1.52 -15.32
CA SER A 54 -5.31 -2.35 -15.56
C SER A 54 -4.04 -1.60 -15.12
N HIS A 55 -2.88 -2.21 -15.30
CA HIS A 55 -1.59 -1.53 -15.05
C HIS A 55 -1.25 -0.52 -16.15
N ILE A 56 -1.53 -0.87 -17.41
CA ILE A 56 -1.28 -0.04 -18.58
C ILE A 56 -2.51 -0.11 -19.48
N GLN A 57 -2.91 1.02 -20.04
CA GLN A 57 -3.95 1.11 -21.06
C GLN A 57 -3.38 1.69 -22.34
N VAL A 58 -3.78 1.14 -23.48
CA VAL A 58 -3.53 1.67 -24.81
C VAL A 58 -4.85 2.13 -25.39
N VAL A 59 -4.98 3.42 -25.63
CA VAL A 59 -6.21 4.07 -26.12
C VAL A 59 -5.92 4.91 -27.35
N ASN A 60 -6.94 5.49 -27.96
CA ASN A 60 -6.76 6.46 -29.05
C ASN A 60 -6.13 7.75 -28.49
N PHE A 61 -5.16 8.29 -29.23
CA PHE A 61 -4.45 9.53 -28.86
C PHE A 61 -5.41 10.72 -28.70
N ASP A 62 -6.43 10.82 -29.54
CA ASP A 62 -7.39 11.91 -29.52
C ASP A 62 -8.34 11.89 -28.32
N ASN A 63 -8.45 10.75 -27.59
CA ASN A 63 -9.26 10.64 -26.37
C ASN A 63 -8.78 11.56 -25.24
N ASN A 64 -7.55 12.03 -25.27
CA ASN A 64 -7.03 13.02 -24.32
C ASN A 64 -7.71 14.40 -24.41
N ASN A 65 -8.34 14.72 -25.56
CA ASN A 65 -8.85 16.06 -25.85
C ASN A 65 -10.36 16.12 -26.08
N THR A 66 -11.06 14.97 -26.04
CA THR A 66 -12.49 14.92 -26.36
C THR A 66 -13.27 14.12 -25.33
N TYR A 67 -14.50 14.56 -25.03
CA TYR A 67 -15.46 13.81 -24.19
C TYR A 67 -16.07 12.60 -24.92
N GLN A 68 -15.93 12.53 -26.26
CA GLN A 68 -16.37 11.40 -27.06
C GLN A 68 -15.20 10.46 -27.30
N MET A 69 -15.29 9.25 -26.77
CA MET A 69 -14.30 8.19 -26.98
C MET A 69 -14.21 7.88 -28.48
N GLN A 70 -12.99 7.99 -29.02
CA GLN A 70 -12.66 7.51 -30.35
C GLN A 70 -12.15 6.08 -30.27
N PRO A 71 -12.52 5.20 -31.21
CA PRO A 71 -12.06 3.81 -31.18
C PRO A 71 -10.59 3.68 -31.59
N ILE A 72 -10.00 2.57 -31.22
CA ILE A 72 -8.80 2.00 -31.85
C ILE A 72 -9.14 0.65 -32.46
N VAL A 73 -8.43 0.27 -33.51
CA VAL A 73 -8.55 -1.08 -34.09
C VAL A 73 -7.56 -2.01 -33.42
N ALA A 74 -8.04 -2.79 -32.44
CA ALA A 74 -7.24 -3.78 -31.73
C ALA A 74 -7.06 -5.04 -32.57
N SER A 75 -6.15 -5.01 -33.55
CA SER A 75 -5.86 -6.15 -34.42
C SER A 75 -5.23 -7.31 -33.62
N ASP A 76 -5.46 -8.56 -34.05
CA ASP A 76 -4.87 -9.72 -33.39
C ASP A 76 -3.33 -9.70 -33.44
N SER A 77 -2.73 -9.08 -34.47
CA SER A 77 -1.27 -8.89 -34.53
C SER A 77 -0.78 -7.94 -33.43
N LEU A 78 -1.51 -6.87 -33.13
CA LEU A 78 -1.19 -5.95 -32.05
C LEU A 78 -1.34 -6.64 -30.68
N ILE A 79 -2.44 -7.34 -30.45
CA ILE A 79 -2.68 -8.11 -29.21
C ILE A 79 -1.54 -9.11 -28.99
N ASN A 80 -1.19 -9.89 -30.03
CA ASN A 80 -0.09 -10.85 -29.95
C ASN A 80 1.27 -10.18 -29.67
N ALA A 81 1.55 -9.02 -30.26
CA ALA A 81 2.78 -8.29 -29.98
C ALA A 81 2.84 -7.80 -28.53
N LEU A 82 1.73 -7.28 -27.99
CA LEU A 82 1.62 -6.82 -26.62
C LEU A 82 1.69 -7.98 -25.59
N GLN A 83 1.18 -9.17 -25.92
CA GLN A 83 1.30 -10.36 -25.06
C GLN A 83 2.75 -10.83 -24.86
N HIS A 84 3.64 -10.53 -25.80
CA HIS A 84 5.06 -10.92 -25.73
C HIS A 84 5.94 -9.86 -25.01
N VAL A 85 5.35 -8.75 -24.57
CA VAL A 85 6.09 -7.74 -23.77
C VAL A 85 6.49 -8.34 -22.43
N PRO A 86 7.73 -8.16 -21.97
CA PRO A 86 8.18 -8.64 -20.66
C PRO A 86 7.25 -8.17 -19.53
N TYR A 87 7.01 -9.07 -18.57
CA TYR A 87 6.17 -8.86 -17.39
C TYR A 87 4.66 -8.74 -17.67
N VAL A 88 4.19 -8.74 -18.90
CA VAL A 88 2.76 -8.76 -19.22
C VAL A 88 2.19 -10.17 -18.98
N THR A 89 1.10 -10.24 -18.22
CA THR A 89 0.39 -11.50 -17.88
C THR A 89 -0.91 -11.67 -18.63
N SER A 90 -1.60 -10.58 -18.95
CA SER A 90 -2.87 -10.58 -19.67
C SER A 90 -2.98 -9.31 -20.51
N VAL A 91 -3.57 -9.48 -21.69
CA VAL A 91 -3.92 -8.39 -22.62
C VAL A 91 -5.37 -8.58 -23.01
N GLU A 92 -6.23 -7.61 -22.71
CA GLU A 92 -7.66 -7.67 -22.92
C GLU A 92 -8.16 -6.40 -23.61
N ARG A 93 -9.14 -6.55 -24.48
CA ARG A 93 -9.88 -5.43 -25.06
C ARG A 93 -10.94 -4.96 -24.07
N PHE A 94 -11.23 -3.67 -24.08
CA PHE A 94 -12.32 -3.11 -23.29
C PHE A 94 -13.09 -2.03 -24.06
N CYS A 95 -14.36 -1.88 -23.68
CA CYS A 95 -15.20 -0.74 -24.09
C CYS A 95 -15.84 -0.11 -22.87
N THR A 96 -15.97 1.22 -22.91
CA THR A 96 -16.69 1.97 -21.89
C THR A 96 -17.66 2.94 -22.54
N LYS A 97 -18.83 3.14 -21.93
CA LYS A 97 -19.80 4.13 -22.38
C LYS A 97 -20.42 4.82 -21.17
N PRO A 98 -20.30 6.17 -21.07
CA PRO A 98 -21.02 6.90 -20.05
C PRO A 98 -22.52 6.88 -20.30
N GLY A 99 -23.30 6.77 -19.22
CA GLY A 99 -24.76 6.74 -19.28
C GLY A 99 -25.38 7.27 -17.98
N ILE A 100 -26.70 7.35 -17.96
CA ILE A 100 -27.46 7.80 -16.80
C ILE A 100 -28.51 6.74 -16.49
N ILE A 101 -28.51 6.23 -15.27
CA ILE A 101 -29.60 5.41 -14.74
C ILE A 101 -30.63 6.36 -14.14
N LYS A 102 -31.89 6.17 -14.51
CA LYS A 102 -33.01 6.90 -13.94
C LYS A 102 -33.99 5.90 -13.34
N THR A 103 -34.29 6.08 -12.08
CA THR A 103 -35.39 5.41 -11.35
C THR A 103 -36.45 6.44 -11.00
N ASP A 104 -37.55 6.02 -10.38
CA ASP A 104 -38.61 6.93 -9.97
C ASP A 104 -38.17 7.93 -8.88
N ASP A 105 -37.18 7.52 -8.06
CA ASP A 105 -36.70 8.27 -6.89
C ASP A 105 -35.36 8.99 -7.08
N ALA A 106 -34.53 8.51 -8.05
CA ALA A 106 -33.16 8.98 -8.19
C ALA A 106 -32.67 8.89 -9.63
N PHE A 107 -31.61 9.67 -9.93
CA PHE A 107 -30.83 9.51 -11.14
C PHE A 107 -29.33 9.48 -10.79
N GLN A 108 -28.57 8.66 -11.49
CA GLN A 108 -27.14 8.51 -11.25
C GLN A 108 -26.39 8.39 -12.58
N GLY A 109 -25.35 9.19 -12.72
CA GLY A 109 -24.38 9.05 -13.82
C GLY A 109 -23.53 7.81 -13.59
N ILE A 110 -23.36 6.99 -14.64
CA ILE A 110 -22.59 5.76 -14.58
C ILE A 110 -21.70 5.61 -15.81
N ILE A 111 -20.75 4.70 -15.71
CA ILE A 111 -19.99 4.20 -16.84
C ILE A 111 -20.22 2.68 -16.94
N ILE A 112 -20.81 2.25 -18.05
CA ILE A 112 -20.84 0.82 -18.35
C ILE A 112 -19.51 0.39 -18.95
N LYS A 113 -18.89 -0.64 -18.37
CA LYS A 113 -17.64 -1.22 -18.84
C LYS A 113 -17.87 -2.64 -19.33
N GLY A 114 -17.58 -2.87 -20.61
CA GLY A 114 -17.56 -4.20 -21.23
C GLY A 114 -16.15 -4.77 -21.28
N ARG A 115 -15.99 -6.03 -20.91
CA ARG A 115 -14.71 -6.77 -20.91
C ARG A 115 -14.87 -8.10 -21.63
N GLU A 116 -13.76 -8.61 -22.20
CA GLU A 116 -13.74 -9.91 -22.91
C GLU A 116 -13.68 -11.10 -21.96
N SER A 117 -12.94 -10.99 -20.87
CA SER A 117 -12.69 -12.11 -19.95
C SER A 117 -13.72 -12.19 -18.84
N HIS A 118 -14.24 -13.42 -18.61
CA HIS A 118 -15.20 -13.70 -17.55
C HIS A 118 -14.63 -14.59 -16.43
N GLY A 119 -13.43 -15.16 -16.62
CA GLY A 119 -13.05 -16.34 -15.85
C GLY A 119 -12.14 -16.10 -14.65
N ARG A 120 -11.47 -14.97 -14.55
CA ARG A 120 -10.56 -14.62 -13.41
C ARG A 120 -10.73 -13.17 -13.02
N ASP A 121 -11.94 -12.71 -13.13
CA ASP A 121 -12.21 -11.32 -12.99
C ASP A 121 -12.11 -10.89 -11.53
N PHE A 122 -11.53 -9.74 -11.35
CA PHE A 122 -11.52 -9.02 -10.08
C PHE A 122 -12.95 -8.93 -9.49
N PHE A 123 -13.97 -8.73 -10.35
CA PHE A 123 -15.36 -8.61 -9.93
C PHE A 123 -15.95 -9.95 -9.44
N GLU A 124 -15.51 -11.10 -9.97
CA GLU A 124 -15.95 -12.42 -9.49
C GLU A 124 -15.51 -12.66 -8.04
N GLN A 125 -14.30 -12.20 -7.70
CA GLN A 125 -13.78 -12.28 -6.32
C GLN A 125 -14.51 -11.36 -5.35
N HIS A 126 -15.13 -10.27 -5.85
CA HIS A 126 -15.87 -9.28 -5.05
C HIS A 126 -17.39 -9.43 -5.20
N LEU A 127 -17.87 -10.54 -5.80
CA LEU A 127 -19.29 -10.80 -5.94
C LEU A 127 -19.90 -11.12 -4.57
N VAL A 128 -20.93 -10.35 -4.20
CA VAL A 128 -21.65 -10.52 -2.94
C VAL A 128 -22.89 -11.38 -3.14
N GLU A 129 -23.59 -11.18 -4.27
CA GLU A 129 -24.86 -11.86 -4.56
C GLU A 129 -25.02 -12.04 -6.07
N GLY A 130 -25.64 -13.16 -6.50
CA GLY A 130 -25.94 -13.42 -7.92
C GLY A 130 -24.80 -14.08 -8.69
N HIS A 131 -24.68 -13.76 -9.98
CA HIS A 131 -23.69 -14.33 -10.88
C HIS A 131 -23.21 -13.31 -11.91
N MET A 132 -22.06 -13.60 -12.57
CA MET A 132 -21.52 -12.78 -13.65
C MET A 132 -22.48 -12.70 -14.85
N PRO A 133 -22.51 -11.55 -15.56
CA PRO A 133 -23.37 -11.37 -16.73
C PRO A 133 -22.94 -12.28 -17.89
N ASN A 134 -23.88 -13.03 -18.43
CA ASN A 134 -23.64 -13.92 -19.56
C ASN A 134 -24.34 -13.48 -20.85
N LYS A 135 -25.38 -12.67 -20.75
CA LYS A 135 -26.16 -12.18 -21.91
C LYS A 135 -25.91 -10.68 -22.12
N THR A 136 -26.22 -10.22 -23.31
CA THR A 136 -26.00 -8.82 -23.72
C THR A 136 -26.70 -7.77 -22.84
N ASN A 137 -27.89 -8.10 -22.32
CA ASN A 137 -28.69 -7.19 -21.47
C ASN A 137 -28.53 -7.45 -19.97
N GLU A 138 -27.56 -8.24 -19.57
CA GLU A 138 -27.24 -8.54 -18.18
C GLU A 138 -26.07 -7.65 -17.71
N VAL A 139 -26.16 -7.18 -16.48
CA VAL A 139 -25.13 -6.34 -15.88
C VAL A 139 -24.92 -6.69 -14.40
N LEU A 140 -23.68 -6.46 -13.95
CA LEU A 140 -23.31 -6.37 -12.53
C LEU A 140 -23.35 -4.91 -12.11
N ILE A 141 -23.92 -4.63 -10.94
CA ILE A 141 -23.83 -3.32 -10.30
C ILE A 141 -23.20 -3.47 -8.90
N SER A 142 -22.67 -2.39 -8.35
CA SER A 142 -22.18 -2.44 -6.99
C SER A 142 -23.31 -2.45 -5.97
N SER A 143 -23.05 -2.98 -4.78
CA SER A 143 -23.96 -2.93 -3.65
C SER A 143 -24.29 -1.49 -3.25
N THR A 144 -23.31 -0.59 -3.35
CA THR A 144 -23.45 0.84 -3.07
C THR A 144 -24.43 1.49 -4.05
N LEU A 145 -24.24 1.25 -5.36
CA LEU A 145 -25.11 1.77 -6.40
C LEU A 145 -26.53 1.19 -6.30
N ALA A 146 -26.64 -0.11 -5.98
CA ALA A 146 -27.93 -0.77 -5.77
C ALA A 146 -28.72 -0.15 -4.61
N GLN A 147 -28.05 0.16 -3.49
CA GLN A 147 -28.66 0.85 -2.35
C GLN A 147 -29.09 2.27 -2.70
N LEU A 148 -28.24 3.03 -3.41
CA LEU A 148 -28.50 4.40 -3.84
C LEU A 148 -29.76 4.48 -4.72
N LEU A 149 -29.90 3.54 -5.65
CA LEU A 149 -30.99 3.49 -6.62
C LEU A 149 -32.19 2.64 -6.14
N LYS A 150 -32.11 2.03 -4.94
CA LYS A 150 -33.11 1.10 -4.37
C LYS A 150 -33.41 -0.10 -5.27
N LEU A 151 -32.40 -0.60 -5.97
CA LEU A 151 -32.48 -1.76 -6.87
C LEU A 151 -31.96 -3.03 -6.18
N LYS A 152 -32.44 -4.19 -6.65
CA LYS A 152 -32.05 -5.52 -6.15
C LYS A 152 -31.63 -6.42 -7.29
N THR A 153 -31.01 -7.56 -6.96
CA THR A 153 -30.73 -8.63 -7.91
C THR A 153 -32.02 -9.07 -8.62
N ASN A 154 -31.94 -9.28 -9.94
CA ASN A 154 -33.02 -9.55 -10.87
C ASN A 154 -33.97 -8.39 -11.19
N ASP A 155 -33.77 -7.22 -10.63
CA ASP A 155 -34.51 -6.03 -11.04
C ASP A 155 -34.08 -5.57 -12.45
N ARG A 156 -34.97 -4.83 -13.09
CA ARG A 156 -34.73 -4.23 -14.40
C ARG A 156 -34.78 -2.73 -14.30
N PHE A 157 -33.81 -2.08 -14.96
CA PHE A 157 -33.74 -0.63 -15.01
C PHE A 157 -33.46 -0.13 -16.42
N PHE A 158 -33.74 1.15 -16.66
CA PHE A 158 -33.35 1.82 -17.90
C PHE A 158 -32.09 2.63 -17.70
N CYS A 159 -31.14 2.46 -18.62
CA CYS A 159 -29.97 3.30 -18.75
C CYS A 159 -30.08 4.13 -20.03
N TYR A 160 -29.84 5.41 -19.93
CA TYR A 160 -29.92 6.37 -21.03
C TYR A 160 -28.49 6.74 -21.45
N PHE A 161 -28.19 6.53 -22.69
CA PHE A 161 -26.91 6.90 -23.29
C PHE A 161 -27.15 8.10 -24.21
N ILE A 162 -26.39 9.16 -24.01
CA ILE A 162 -26.56 10.42 -24.72
C ILE A 162 -25.38 10.58 -25.70
N ASP A 163 -25.67 10.48 -26.98
CA ASP A 163 -24.80 10.83 -28.09
C ASP A 163 -25.47 11.91 -28.93
N SER A 164 -25.44 11.79 -30.27
CA SER A 164 -26.29 12.58 -31.16
C SER A 164 -27.78 12.40 -30.87
N ASP A 165 -28.16 11.19 -30.44
CA ASP A 165 -29.53 10.80 -30.04
C ASP A 165 -29.51 10.16 -28.65
N VAL A 166 -30.63 10.27 -27.92
CA VAL A 166 -30.82 9.60 -26.64
C VAL A 166 -31.24 8.16 -26.87
N ARG A 167 -30.38 7.24 -26.52
CA ARG A 167 -30.66 5.78 -26.60
C ARG A 167 -30.96 5.21 -25.23
N ALA A 168 -32.17 4.70 -25.03
CA ALA A 168 -32.53 3.98 -23.82
C ALA A 168 -32.29 2.47 -23.98
N ARG A 169 -31.65 1.85 -23.02
CA ARG A 169 -31.46 0.40 -22.94
C ARG A 169 -31.97 -0.11 -21.61
N ARG A 170 -32.60 -1.28 -21.64
CA ARG A 170 -33.09 -1.93 -20.44
C ARG A 170 -32.18 -3.06 -20.05
N TYR A 171 -31.59 -2.98 -18.85
CA TYR A 171 -30.71 -3.98 -18.30
C TYR A 171 -31.37 -4.75 -17.16
N THR A 172 -30.91 -5.98 -16.94
CA THR A 172 -31.28 -6.84 -15.81
C THR A 172 -30.04 -7.00 -14.92
N ILE A 173 -30.20 -6.80 -13.63
CA ILE A 173 -29.12 -6.98 -12.64
C ILE A 173 -29.00 -8.46 -12.37
N THR A 174 -27.85 -9.07 -12.70
CA THR A 174 -27.57 -10.49 -12.45
C THR A 174 -26.81 -10.74 -11.16
N GLY A 175 -26.13 -9.73 -10.65
CA GLY A 175 -25.42 -9.83 -9.39
C GLY A 175 -25.00 -8.47 -8.85
N LEU A 176 -24.63 -8.49 -7.57
CA LEU A 176 -24.11 -7.34 -6.83
C LEU A 176 -22.65 -7.61 -6.47
N TYR A 177 -21.77 -6.65 -6.72
CA TYR A 177 -20.39 -6.68 -6.28
C TYR A 177 -20.12 -5.59 -5.24
N ASP A 178 -19.07 -5.77 -4.43
CA ASP A 178 -18.61 -4.77 -3.44
C ASP A 178 -17.08 -4.79 -3.39
N THR A 179 -16.45 -3.76 -3.97
CA THR A 179 -15.00 -3.60 -3.93
C THR A 179 -14.55 -2.73 -2.77
N ARG A 180 -15.50 -2.10 -2.07
CA ARG A 180 -15.27 -1.14 -0.98
C ARG A 180 -14.55 0.14 -1.42
N PHE A 181 -14.53 0.41 -2.70
CA PHE A 181 -13.97 1.61 -3.30
C PHE A 181 -15.11 2.50 -3.78
N SER A 182 -15.64 3.33 -2.87
CA SER A 182 -16.91 4.05 -3.05
C SER A 182 -16.99 4.83 -4.36
N ASP A 183 -15.93 5.58 -4.72
CA ASP A 183 -15.92 6.42 -5.93
C ASP A 183 -16.13 5.62 -7.21
N TYR A 184 -15.59 4.39 -7.26
CA TYR A 184 -15.72 3.50 -8.41
C TYR A 184 -16.97 2.65 -8.33
N ASP A 185 -17.35 2.22 -7.13
CA ASP A 185 -18.55 1.43 -6.90
C ASP A 185 -19.83 2.21 -7.23
N GLU A 186 -19.83 3.54 -7.07
CA GLU A 186 -20.95 4.40 -7.46
C GLU A 186 -20.98 4.69 -8.97
N LEU A 187 -19.86 4.52 -9.66
CA LEU A 187 -19.70 4.95 -11.05
C LEU A 187 -19.79 3.81 -12.05
N PHE A 188 -19.18 2.65 -11.75
CA PHE A 188 -19.03 1.57 -12.73
C PHE A 188 -20.12 0.52 -12.63
N ILE A 189 -20.66 0.14 -13.80
CA ILE A 189 -21.42 -1.09 -13.99
C ILE A 189 -20.69 -1.98 -15.01
N ILE A 190 -20.73 -3.28 -14.79
CA ILE A 190 -19.99 -4.25 -15.62
C ILE A 190 -20.98 -4.98 -16.51
N GLY A 191 -20.75 -4.92 -17.80
CA GLY A 191 -21.60 -5.51 -18.82
C GLY A 191 -20.84 -6.36 -19.83
N ASN A 192 -21.56 -6.88 -20.78
CA ASN A 192 -21.00 -7.65 -21.88
C ASN A 192 -20.27 -6.72 -22.87
N MET A 193 -19.06 -7.13 -23.31
CA MET A 193 -18.23 -6.39 -24.24
C MET A 193 -18.94 -6.05 -25.56
N ALA A 194 -19.58 -7.04 -26.18
CA ALA A 194 -20.25 -6.87 -27.47
C ALA A 194 -21.44 -5.88 -27.41
N GLU A 195 -22.16 -5.84 -26.26
CA GLU A 195 -23.24 -4.87 -26.05
C GLU A 195 -22.68 -3.46 -25.95
N VAL A 196 -21.63 -3.24 -25.17
CA VAL A 196 -21.04 -1.91 -24.99
C VAL A 196 -20.41 -1.41 -26.30
N GLN A 197 -19.77 -2.30 -27.06
CA GLN A 197 -19.24 -2.01 -28.39
C GLN A 197 -20.36 -1.56 -29.35
N HIS A 198 -21.47 -2.30 -29.38
CA HIS A 198 -22.64 -1.96 -30.18
C HIS A 198 -23.28 -0.62 -29.75
N LEU A 199 -23.29 -0.31 -28.44
CA LEU A 199 -23.76 0.99 -27.94
C LEU A 199 -22.90 2.15 -28.43
N CYS A 200 -21.60 1.92 -28.62
CA CYS A 200 -20.68 2.90 -29.20
C CYS A 200 -20.85 3.04 -30.72
N GLY A 201 -21.58 2.12 -31.37
CA GLY A 201 -21.73 2.08 -32.83
C GLY A 201 -20.50 1.50 -33.54
N TRP A 202 -19.72 0.67 -32.85
CA TRP A 202 -18.48 0.09 -33.34
C TRP A 202 -18.66 -1.38 -33.71
N GLU A 203 -17.85 -1.85 -34.67
CA GLU A 203 -17.93 -3.21 -35.19
C GLU A 203 -16.54 -3.85 -35.26
N GLY A 204 -16.52 -5.17 -35.32
CA GLY A 204 -15.29 -5.94 -35.48
C GLY A 204 -14.29 -5.75 -34.33
N ASN A 205 -13.11 -5.25 -34.65
CA ASN A 205 -12.01 -5.04 -33.69
C ASN A 205 -11.93 -3.60 -33.17
N GLU A 206 -12.94 -2.77 -33.41
CA GLU A 206 -13.01 -1.41 -32.88
C GLU A 206 -13.36 -1.41 -31.39
N VAL A 207 -12.52 -0.84 -30.54
CA VAL A 207 -12.66 -0.86 -29.08
C VAL A 207 -12.22 0.48 -28.48
N CYS A 208 -12.61 0.76 -27.23
CA CYS A 208 -12.09 1.93 -26.50
C CYS A 208 -10.59 1.85 -26.31
N GLY A 209 -10.09 0.65 -26.06
CA GLY A 209 -8.67 0.44 -25.79
C GLY A 209 -8.33 -1.00 -25.43
N ILE A 210 -7.08 -1.17 -25.11
CA ILE A 210 -6.48 -2.43 -24.68
C ILE A 210 -5.94 -2.25 -23.25
N GLU A 211 -6.26 -3.17 -22.38
CA GLU A 211 -5.81 -3.25 -20.98
C GLU A 211 -4.74 -4.30 -20.83
N LEU A 212 -3.63 -3.94 -20.17
CA LEU A 212 -2.52 -4.85 -19.91
C LEU A 212 -2.33 -5.02 -18.40
N LEU A 213 -2.33 -6.27 -17.96
CA LEU A 213 -1.98 -6.64 -16.59
C LEU A 213 -0.53 -7.08 -16.52
N LEU A 214 0.17 -6.65 -15.47
CA LEU A 214 1.57 -7.00 -15.21
C LEU A 214 1.68 -7.96 -14.02
N SER A 215 2.72 -8.78 -14.03
CA SER A 215 3.07 -9.67 -12.91
C SER A 215 3.67 -8.91 -11.72
N ASP A 216 4.33 -7.79 -11.97
CA ASP A 216 5.02 -6.99 -10.95
C ASP A 216 4.82 -5.49 -11.22
N PHE A 217 4.21 -4.80 -10.25
CA PHE A 217 3.99 -3.35 -10.30
C PHE A 217 5.30 -2.54 -10.35
N SER A 218 6.39 -3.07 -9.78
CA SER A 218 7.69 -2.38 -9.79
C SER A 218 8.26 -2.19 -11.20
N LYS A 219 7.76 -2.99 -12.16
CA LYS A 219 8.16 -2.99 -13.57
C LYS A 219 7.21 -2.17 -14.47
N LEU A 220 6.31 -1.36 -13.84
CA LEU A 220 5.29 -0.61 -14.56
C LEU A 220 5.87 0.28 -15.67
N TYR A 221 6.87 1.09 -15.35
CA TYR A 221 7.46 2.03 -16.32
C TYR A 221 8.29 1.31 -17.40
N GLU A 222 9.05 0.28 -17.02
CA GLU A 222 9.80 -0.54 -17.98
C GLU A 222 8.88 -1.24 -18.99
N ALA A 223 7.75 -1.77 -18.49
CA ALA A 223 6.75 -2.39 -19.35
C ALA A 223 6.02 -1.34 -20.21
N ALA A 224 5.70 -0.15 -19.65
CA ALA A 224 5.06 0.92 -20.38
C ALA A 224 5.93 1.44 -21.53
N ASP A 225 7.23 1.59 -21.33
CA ASP A 225 8.18 1.98 -22.40
C ASP A 225 8.20 0.92 -23.51
N ASN A 226 8.24 -0.36 -23.18
CA ASN A 226 8.19 -1.44 -24.17
C ASN A 226 6.85 -1.47 -24.94
N VAL A 227 5.72 -1.21 -24.28
CA VAL A 227 4.41 -1.08 -24.92
C VAL A 227 4.39 0.13 -25.84
N TYR A 228 4.93 1.26 -25.39
CA TYR A 228 5.04 2.47 -26.19
C TYR A 228 5.87 2.24 -27.47
N ASP A 229 7.00 1.56 -27.41
CA ASP A 229 7.83 1.22 -28.58
C ASP A 229 7.08 0.40 -29.63
N ILE A 230 6.13 -0.45 -29.19
CA ILE A 230 5.29 -1.24 -30.10
C ILE A 230 4.19 -0.38 -30.72
N THR A 231 3.61 0.54 -29.95
CA THR A 231 2.40 1.31 -30.33
C THR A 231 2.72 2.68 -30.93
N ALA A 232 3.86 3.28 -30.56
CA ALA A 232 4.24 4.59 -31.02
C ALA A 232 4.50 4.61 -32.53
N ASN A 233 4.02 5.69 -33.18
CA ASN A 233 4.19 5.92 -34.62
C ASN A 233 3.68 4.79 -35.53
N ARG A 234 2.81 3.92 -35.02
CA ARG A 234 2.14 2.87 -35.78
C ARG A 234 0.65 3.14 -35.76
N PRO A 235 0.10 3.84 -36.77
CA PRO A 235 -1.32 4.05 -36.87
C PRO A 235 -2.03 2.71 -37.04
N ASP A 236 -3.24 2.60 -36.53
CA ASP A 236 -4.10 1.46 -36.75
C ASP A 236 -4.64 1.42 -38.19
N ALA A 237 -5.50 0.46 -38.51
CA ALA A 237 -6.09 0.31 -39.85
C ALA A 237 -6.97 1.51 -40.29
N MET A 238 -7.41 2.34 -39.33
CA MET A 238 -8.18 3.57 -39.56
C MET A 238 -7.30 4.82 -39.62
N GLY A 239 -6.00 4.69 -39.35
CA GLY A 239 -5.05 5.80 -39.27
C GLY A 239 -4.96 6.47 -37.91
N ASN A 240 -5.61 5.91 -36.87
CA ASN A 240 -5.57 6.44 -35.50
C ASN A 240 -4.22 6.13 -34.83
N LEU A 241 -3.69 7.10 -34.08
CA LEU A 241 -2.50 6.92 -33.27
C LEU A 241 -2.89 6.35 -31.90
N HIS A 242 -2.03 5.52 -31.37
CA HIS A 242 -2.18 4.94 -30.03
C HIS A 242 -1.54 5.85 -28.96
N TYR A 243 -2.16 5.91 -27.80
CA TYR A 243 -1.62 6.56 -26.61
C TYR A 243 -1.55 5.55 -25.47
N THR A 244 -0.34 5.34 -24.95
CA THR A 244 -0.08 4.42 -23.85
C THR A 244 -0.10 5.20 -22.54
N GLN A 245 -0.93 4.78 -21.60
CA GLN A 245 -1.10 5.39 -20.29
C GLN A 245 -0.87 4.37 -19.18
N THR A 246 -0.16 4.77 -18.15
CA THR A 246 -0.02 3.97 -16.93
C THR A 246 -1.19 4.23 -15.97
N VAL A 247 -1.44 3.28 -15.06
CA VAL A 247 -2.46 3.45 -14.01
C VAL A 247 -2.19 4.68 -13.13
N GLU A 248 -0.92 5.08 -12.96
CA GLU A 248 -0.54 6.28 -12.20
C GLU A 248 -0.92 7.57 -12.94
N GLU A 249 -0.80 7.59 -14.27
CA GLU A 249 -1.22 8.70 -15.11
C GLU A 249 -2.74 8.82 -15.22
N LEU A 250 -3.45 7.70 -15.22
CA LEU A 250 -4.91 7.66 -15.21
C LEU A 250 -5.51 8.16 -13.88
N ASN A 251 -4.80 7.94 -12.76
CA ASN A 251 -5.28 8.26 -11.42
C ASN A 251 -4.29 9.13 -10.62
N PRO A 252 -3.90 10.31 -11.15
CA PRO A 252 -2.79 11.08 -10.58
C PRO A 252 -3.07 11.58 -9.15
N ALA A 253 -4.32 11.87 -8.82
CA ALA A 253 -4.72 12.33 -7.49
C ALA A 253 -4.48 11.24 -6.43
N ILE A 254 -4.95 10.02 -6.69
CA ILE A 254 -4.82 8.89 -5.76
C ILE A 254 -3.36 8.49 -5.59
N PHE A 255 -2.60 8.36 -6.68
CA PHE A 255 -1.19 8.00 -6.60
C PHE A 255 -0.32 9.09 -5.98
N SER A 256 -0.65 10.38 -6.17
CA SER A 256 -0.01 11.49 -5.47
C SER A 256 -0.27 11.40 -3.96
N TRP A 257 -1.49 11.10 -3.55
CA TRP A 257 -1.84 10.88 -2.15
C TRP A 257 -1.11 9.66 -1.55
N LEU A 258 -0.99 8.54 -2.28
CA LEU A 258 -0.19 7.40 -1.86
C LEU A 258 1.30 7.73 -1.67
N ARG A 259 1.86 8.64 -2.50
CA ARG A 259 3.24 9.14 -2.32
C ARG A 259 3.40 10.00 -1.07
N LEU A 260 2.38 10.78 -0.71
CA LEU A 260 2.40 11.54 0.56
C LEU A 260 2.43 10.62 1.78
N LEU A 261 1.78 9.46 1.72
CA LEU A 261 1.87 8.45 2.79
C LEU A 261 3.31 7.97 3.00
N ASP A 262 4.10 7.77 1.94
CA ASP A 262 5.50 7.38 2.08
C ASP A 262 6.32 8.41 2.86
N MET A 263 6.11 9.71 2.59
CA MET A 263 6.78 10.78 3.31
C MET A 263 6.39 10.79 4.78
N ASN A 264 5.10 10.61 5.10
CA ASN A 264 4.62 10.54 6.47
C ASN A 264 5.25 9.35 7.23
N VAL A 265 5.37 8.18 6.59
CA VAL A 265 6.01 6.99 7.18
C VAL A 265 7.47 7.28 7.53
N VAL A 266 8.22 7.89 6.62
CA VAL A 266 9.63 8.26 6.86
C VAL A 266 9.76 9.23 8.04
N ILE A 267 8.90 10.25 8.10
CA ILE A 267 8.87 11.21 9.20
C ILE A 267 8.60 10.51 10.54
N ILE A 268 7.60 9.63 10.60
CA ILE A 268 7.25 8.88 11.81
C ILE A 268 8.42 7.97 12.24
N ILE A 269 9.04 7.25 11.30
CA ILE A 269 10.20 6.38 11.60
C ILE A 269 11.35 7.19 12.19
N ILE A 270 11.69 8.34 11.59
CA ILE A 270 12.77 9.22 12.09
C ILE A 270 12.43 9.73 13.50
N LEU A 271 11.19 10.20 13.70
CA LEU A 271 10.74 10.71 14.99
C LEU A 271 10.80 9.63 16.07
N MET A 272 10.30 8.42 15.77
CA MET A 272 10.32 7.31 16.72
C MET A 272 11.74 6.82 17.01
N LEU A 273 12.63 6.88 16.03
CA LEU A 273 14.05 6.57 16.21
C LEU A 273 14.72 7.59 17.12
N CYS A 274 14.42 8.89 16.98
CA CYS A 274 14.89 9.93 17.89
C CYS A 274 14.37 9.69 19.31
N VAL A 275 13.07 9.44 19.50
CA VAL A 275 12.48 9.19 20.82
C VAL A 275 13.12 7.96 21.48
N SER A 276 13.22 6.84 20.75
CA SER A 276 13.87 5.62 21.24
C SER A 276 15.35 5.87 21.58
N GLY A 277 16.04 6.62 20.74
CA GLY A 277 17.43 7.04 20.98
C GLY A 277 17.60 7.84 22.28
N PHE A 278 16.74 8.84 22.52
CA PHE A 278 16.75 9.61 23.77
C PHE A 278 16.46 8.73 25.00
N CYS A 279 15.51 7.82 24.94
CA CYS A 279 15.24 6.86 26.01
C CYS A 279 16.47 6.01 26.32
N MET A 280 17.15 5.53 25.29
CA MET A 280 18.35 4.71 25.43
C MET A 280 19.54 5.52 25.94
N ILE A 281 19.74 6.77 25.47
CA ILE A 281 20.76 7.68 25.99
C ILE A 281 20.58 7.88 27.48
N SER A 282 19.35 8.21 27.93
CA SER A 282 19.02 8.42 29.33
C SER A 282 19.29 7.16 30.15
N GLY A 283 18.88 5.99 29.67
CA GLY A 283 19.13 4.71 30.33
C GLY A 283 20.62 4.40 30.46
N LEU A 284 21.41 4.63 29.42
CA LEU A 284 22.85 4.40 29.43
C LEU A 284 23.58 5.38 30.37
N ILE A 285 23.20 6.67 30.39
CA ILE A 285 23.77 7.65 31.30
C ILE A 285 23.51 7.27 32.75
N ILE A 286 22.28 6.86 33.09
CA ILE A 286 21.95 6.42 34.45
C ILE A 286 22.77 5.19 34.83
N LEU A 287 22.93 4.24 33.92
CA LEU A 287 23.74 3.03 34.15
C LEU A 287 25.22 3.37 34.34
N ILE A 288 25.76 4.34 33.58
CA ILE A 288 27.14 4.82 33.74
C ILE A 288 27.29 5.50 35.12
N LEU A 289 26.35 6.38 35.52
CA LEU A 289 26.39 7.07 36.80
C LEU A 289 26.32 6.11 38.00
N ASP A 290 25.48 5.08 37.90
CA ASP A 290 25.37 4.03 38.93
C ASP A 290 26.67 3.19 39.04
N SER A 291 27.40 3.09 37.94
CA SER A 291 28.64 2.30 37.84
C SER A 291 29.91 3.14 38.07
N VAL A 292 29.80 4.43 38.47
CA VAL A 292 30.97 5.36 38.55
C VAL A 292 32.06 4.84 39.48
N GLN A 293 31.69 4.29 40.66
CA GLN A 293 32.66 3.73 41.62
C GLN A 293 33.43 2.55 41.01
N MET A 294 32.75 1.65 40.34
CA MET A 294 33.36 0.51 39.67
C MET A 294 34.27 0.95 38.51
N ILE A 295 33.84 1.95 37.72
CA ILE A 295 34.65 2.55 36.65
C ILE A 295 35.94 3.15 37.21
N GLY A 296 35.85 3.90 38.33
CA GLY A 296 37.00 4.46 39.03
C GLY A 296 37.99 3.40 39.50
N LEU A 297 37.48 2.32 40.12
CA LEU A 297 38.30 1.21 40.60
C LEU A 297 38.99 0.49 39.43
N MET A 298 38.28 0.20 38.36
CA MET A 298 38.86 -0.45 37.17
C MET A 298 39.96 0.42 36.52
N LYS A 299 39.76 1.73 36.44
CA LYS A 299 40.81 2.66 35.96
C LYS A 299 42.03 2.69 36.87
N ALA A 300 41.82 2.65 38.18
CA ALA A 300 42.93 2.54 39.15
C ALA A 300 43.74 1.25 39.01
N LEU A 301 43.10 0.16 38.63
CA LEU A 301 43.71 -1.12 38.31
C LEU A 301 44.32 -1.21 36.88
N GLY A 302 44.29 -0.11 36.12
CA GLY A 302 44.95 0.00 34.82
C GLY A 302 44.02 -0.27 33.61
N ALA A 303 42.70 -0.31 33.78
CA ALA A 303 41.77 -0.44 32.65
C ALA A 303 41.82 0.81 31.77
N THR A 304 41.95 0.60 30.44
CA THR A 304 41.97 1.71 29.48
C THR A 304 40.58 2.24 29.16
N ASP A 305 40.48 3.53 28.81
CA ASP A 305 39.20 4.17 28.40
C ASP A 305 38.52 3.41 27.23
N ARG A 306 39.34 2.88 26.32
CA ARG A 306 38.80 2.09 25.17
C ARG A 306 38.15 0.79 25.63
N MET A 307 38.70 0.12 26.62
CA MET A 307 38.13 -1.12 27.17
C MET A 307 36.80 -0.85 27.85
N LEU A 308 36.73 0.19 28.68
CA LEU A 308 35.50 0.55 29.37
C LEU A 308 34.42 1.01 28.42
N ARG A 309 34.74 1.82 27.41
CA ARG A 309 33.77 2.23 26.38
C ARG A 309 33.21 1.03 25.63
N LYS A 310 34.06 0.04 25.25
CA LYS A 310 33.59 -1.19 24.61
C LYS A 310 32.60 -1.96 25.50
N THR A 311 32.89 -2.05 26.80
CA THR A 311 31.99 -2.74 27.77
C THR A 311 30.61 -2.10 27.79
N PHE A 312 30.52 -0.74 27.89
CA PHE A 312 29.24 -0.05 27.89
C PHE A 312 28.53 -0.09 26.52
N LEU A 313 29.27 -0.15 25.42
CA LEU A 313 28.65 -0.37 24.10
C LEU A 313 28.08 -1.79 23.95
N TYR A 314 28.74 -2.81 24.50
CA TYR A 314 28.17 -4.15 24.54
C TYR A 314 26.90 -4.21 25.41
N GLU A 315 26.92 -3.50 26.56
CA GLU A 315 25.71 -3.39 27.40
C GLU A 315 24.56 -2.70 26.66
N ALA A 316 24.86 -1.59 25.98
CA ALA A 316 23.88 -0.90 25.13
C ALA A 316 23.33 -1.82 24.00
N PHE A 317 24.20 -2.61 23.36
CA PHE A 317 23.77 -3.59 22.35
C PHE A 317 22.78 -4.61 22.91
N PHE A 318 23.04 -5.16 24.11
CA PHE A 318 22.11 -6.07 24.75
C PHE A 318 20.80 -5.42 25.16
N LEU A 319 20.84 -4.16 25.62
CA LEU A 319 19.64 -3.40 25.98
C LEU A 319 18.77 -3.12 24.74
N ILE A 320 19.38 -2.63 23.65
CA ILE A 320 18.72 -2.41 22.37
C ILE A 320 18.12 -3.73 21.86
N GLY A 321 18.91 -4.81 21.86
CA GLY A 321 18.47 -6.13 21.43
C GLY A 321 17.25 -6.64 22.20
N LYS A 322 17.25 -6.51 23.54
CA LYS A 322 16.08 -6.87 24.35
C LYS A 322 14.87 -6.02 24.02
N GLY A 323 15.03 -4.70 23.87
CA GLY A 323 13.96 -3.79 23.47
C GLY A 323 13.38 -4.16 22.09
N MET A 324 14.23 -4.45 21.12
CA MET A 324 13.81 -4.87 19.78
C MET A 324 13.13 -6.24 19.76
N ILE A 325 13.59 -7.21 20.55
CA ILE A 325 12.95 -8.53 20.64
C ILE A 325 11.51 -8.38 21.16
N TRP A 326 11.31 -7.65 22.26
CA TRP A 326 9.98 -7.36 22.78
C TRP A 326 9.14 -6.52 21.80
N GLY A 327 9.76 -5.53 21.17
CA GLY A 327 9.12 -4.70 20.15
C GLY A 327 8.64 -5.51 18.94
N ASN A 328 9.48 -6.43 18.43
CA ASN A 328 9.09 -7.36 17.37
C ASN A 328 7.96 -8.29 17.81
N PHE A 329 8.10 -8.93 18.98
CA PHE A 329 7.10 -9.89 19.44
C PHE A 329 5.71 -9.24 19.59
N ILE A 330 5.64 -8.10 20.26
CA ILE A 330 4.36 -7.39 20.46
C ILE A 330 3.88 -6.78 19.14
N GLY A 331 4.75 -6.14 18.38
CA GLY A 331 4.39 -5.49 17.11
C GLY A 331 3.88 -6.47 16.06
N VAL A 332 4.56 -7.60 15.87
CA VAL A 332 4.10 -8.66 14.96
C VAL A 332 2.79 -9.29 15.47
N SER A 333 2.65 -9.49 16.78
CA SER A 333 1.40 -10.02 17.37
C SER A 333 0.21 -9.07 17.08
N LEU A 334 0.41 -7.76 17.23
CA LEU A 334 -0.62 -6.75 16.90
C LEU A 334 -0.96 -6.75 15.39
N CYS A 335 0.06 -6.84 14.52
CA CYS A 335 -0.15 -6.97 13.07
C CYS A 335 -0.97 -8.22 12.73
N LEU A 336 -0.63 -9.38 13.29
CA LEU A 336 -1.36 -10.62 13.04
C LEU A 336 -2.79 -10.56 13.59
N LEU A 337 -2.96 -9.96 14.75
CA LEU A 337 -4.27 -9.79 15.37
C LEU A 337 -5.18 -8.92 14.51
N GLN A 338 -4.66 -7.81 13.97
CA GLN A 338 -5.39 -6.97 13.01
C GLN A 338 -5.66 -7.72 11.69
N TYR A 339 -4.68 -8.47 11.17
CA TYR A 339 -4.82 -9.21 9.92
C TYR A 339 -5.93 -10.28 9.97
N PHE A 340 -6.05 -11.03 11.08
CA PHE A 340 -7.06 -12.08 11.21
C PHE A 340 -8.41 -11.59 11.70
N PHE A 341 -8.45 -10.61 12.59
CA PHE A 341 -9.68 -10.20 13.27
C PHE A 341 -10.26 -8.88 12.75
N HIS A 342 -9.54 -8.13 11.92
CA HIS A 342 -10.00 -6.84 11.36
C HIS A 342 -10.59 -5.89 12.42
N ILE A 343 -9.92 -5.78 13.58
CA ILE A 343 -10.43 -5.09 14.77
C ILE A 343 -10.67 -3.62 14.55
N VAL A 344 -9.81 -2.98 13.75
CA VAL A 344 -9.91 -1.54 13.46
C VAL A 344 -10.62 -1.35 12.12
N PRO A 345 -11.94 -1.03 12.14
CA PRO A 345 -12.66 -0.69 10.92
C PRO A 345 -12.27 0.71 10.45
N LEU A 346 -12.37 0.95 9.15
CA LEU A 346 -12.22 2.26 8.52
C LEU A 346 -13.49 2.57 7.70
N ASP A 347 -13.77 3.87 7.55
CA ASP A 347 -14.81 4.31 6.64
C ASP A 347 -14.33 4.19 5.20
N SER A 348 -14.97 3.31 4.42
CA SER A 348 -14.61 3.05 3.03
C SER A 348 -14.80 4.26 2.11
N ALA A 349 -15.71 5.17 2.44
CA ALA A 349 -15.92 6.39 1.67
C ALA A 349 -14.74 7.37 1.76
N THR A 350 -14.05 7.38 2.91
CA THR A 350 -12.92 8.30 3.15
C THR A 350 -11.56 7.65 2.84
N TYR A 351 -11.41 6.37 3.16
CA TYR A 351 -10.09 5.68 3.12
C TYR A 351 -9.97 4.64 2.02
N TYR A 352 -11.00 4.40 1.22
CA TYR A 352 -11.01 3.41 0.14
C TYR A 352 -10.78 1.95 0.57
N VAL A 353 -10.85 1.69 1.88
CA VAL A 353 -10.71 0.38 2.50
C VAL A 353 -11.59 0.30 3.74
N SER A 354 -12.17 -0.87 4.04
CA SER A 354 -13.11 -1.03 5.18
C SER A 354 -12.45 -1.34 6.51
N TYR A 355 -11.18 -1.70 6.52
CA TYR A 355 -10.39 -1.97 7.73
C TYR A 355 -8.93 -1.61 7.47
N VAL A 356 -8.15 -1.43 8.53
CA VAL A 356 -6.72 -1.15 8.41
C VAL A 356 -6.01 -2.36 7.79
N PRO A 357 -5.54 -2.24 6.54
CA PRO A 357 -4.84 -3.33 5.88
C PRO A 357 -3.42 -3.46 6.42
N ILE A 358 -2.95 -4.68 6.59
CA ILE A 358 -1.60 -4.99 7.08
C ILE A 358 -0.85 -5.82 6.04
N ALA A 359 0.32 -5.33 5.63
CA ALA A 359 1.25 -6.09 4.82
C ALA A 359 2.63 -6.16 5.48
N LEU A 360 3.02 -7.36 5.89
CA LEU A 360 4.35 -7.64 6.43
C LEU A 360 5.25 -8.16 5.31
N HIS A 361 5.94 -7.26 4.62
CA HIS A 361 6.96 -7.64 3.65
C HIS A 361 8.26 -8.04 4.36
N PRO A 362 8.75 -9.28 4.22
CA PRO A 362 9.95 -9.75 4.93
C PRO A 362 11.18 -8.87 4.71
N GLY A 363 11.38 -8.38 3.49
CA GLY A 363 12.50 -7.49 3.18
C GLY A 363 12.44 -6.15 3.92
N ALA A 364 11.28 -5.51 3.94
CA ALA A 364 11.08 -4.24 4.66
C ALA A 364 11.21 -4.42 6.18
N TRP A 365 10.68 -5.54 6.71
CA TRP A 365 10.80 -5.89 8.12
C TRP A 365 12.27 -6.11 8.54
N ILE A 366 13.05 -6.86 7.75
CA ILE A 366 14.48 -7.08 8.02
C ILE A 366 15.24 -5.76 7.94
N LEU A 367 14.97 -4.95 6.92
CA LEU A 367 15.61 -3.64 6.75
C LEU A 367 15.34 -2.71 7.94
N LEU A 368 14.09 -2.69 8.44
CA LEU A 368 13.70 -1.92 9.63
C LEU A 368 14.50 -2.40 10.86
N ASN A 369 14.62 -3.71 11.08
CA ASN A 369 15.36 -4.27 12.21
C ASN A 369 16.86 -3.90 12.14
N ILE A 370 17.50 -4.14 11.00
CA ILE A 370 18.93 -3.83 10.82
C ILE A 370 19.17 -2.32 10.92
N GLY A 371 18.35 -1.52 10.26
CA GLY A 371 18.45 -0.06 10.28
C GLY A 371 18.31 0.51 11.68
N THR A 372 17.29 0.08 12.42
CA THR A 372 17.05 0.50 13.80
C THR A 372 18.22 0.11 14.72
N LEU A 373 18.73 -1.12 14.60
CA LEU A 373 19.86 -1.59 15.40
C LEU A 373 21.12 -0.74 15.12
N LEU A 374 21.47 -0.55 13.85
CA LEU A 374 22.66 0.21 13.45
C LEU A 374 22.57 1.69 13.90
N LEU A 375 21.42 2.33 13.64
CA LEU A 375 21.24 3.74 14.01
C LEU A 375 21.20 3.93 15.53
N SER A 376 20.56 3.04 16.28
CA SER A 376 20.56 3.07 17.74
C SER A 376 21.96 2.88 18.32
N MET A 377 22.76 1.96 17.76
CA MET A 377 24.15 1.76 18.16
C MET A 377 25.01 2.99 17.85
N LEU A 378 24.80 3.63 16.72
CA LEU A 378 25.51 4.87 16.34
C LEU A 378 25.21 6.00 17.33
N VAL A 379 23.97 6.18 17.73
CA VAL A 379 23.53 7.17 18.73
C VAL A 379 24.19 6.91 20.08
N MET A 380 24.41 5.64 20.46
CA MET A 380 25.06 5.28 21.74
C MET A 380 26.58 5.60 21.79
N LEU A 381 27.22 5.89 20.67
CA LEU A 381 28.63 6.30 20.66
C LEU A 381 28.86 7.61 21.43
N GLY A 382 27.91 8.55 21.38
CA GLY A 382 27.99 9.82 22.10
C GLY A 382 28.06 9.65 23.62
N PRO A 383 27.04 9.07 24.28
CA PRO A 383 27.04 8.85 25.73
C PRO A 383 28.19 7.98 26.22
N SER A 384 28.59 6.97 25.45
CA SER A 384 29.72 6.11 25.81
C SER A 384 31.06 6.89 25.97
N ALA A 385 31.20 8.04 25.33
CA ALA A 385 32.36 8.91 25.49
C ALA A 385 32.45 9.60 26.87
N ILE A 386 31.31 9.69 27.59
CA ILE A 386 31.27 10.25 28.95
C ILE A 386 32.12 9.40 29.92
N VAL A 387 32.17 8.07 29.68
CA VAL A 387 32.98 7.14 30.49
C VAL A 387 34.45 7.52 30.55
N SER A 388 34.98 8.06 29.45
CA SER A 388 36.39 8.50 29.39
C SER A 388 36.69 9.72 30.26
N LYS A 389 35.71 10.58 30.55
CA LYS A 389 35.83 11.82 31.32
C LYS A 389 35.80 11.57 32.85
N ILE A 390 35.45 10.36 33.31
CA ILE A 390 35.42 10.01 34.73
C ILE A 390 36.86 9.83 35.23
N SER A 391 37.33 10.71 36.13
CA SER A 391 38.68 10.63 36.71
C SER A 391 38.68 9.77 37.98
N PRO A 392 39.66 8.86 38.14
CA PRO A 392 39.75 7.98 39.33
C PRO A 392 39.90 8.78 40.63
N ALA A 393 40.66 9.92 40.59
CA ALA A 393 40.96 10.74 41.75
C ALA A 393 39.72 11.42 42.37
N LYS A 394 38.69 11.76 41.55
CA LYS A 394 37.46 12.37 42.04
C LYS A 394 36.47 11.34 42.65
N VAL A 395 36.55 10.07 42.25
CA VAL A 395 35.64 9.02 42.70
C VAL A 395 36.06 8.46 44.06
N MET A 396 37.37 8.48 44.37
CA MET A 396 37.88 7.95 45.64
C MET A 396 37.84 9.00 46.79
N HIS A 397 37.38 10.22 46.54
CA HIS A 397 37.35 11.32 47.55
C HIS A 397 35.94 11.53 48.16
N PHE A 398 34.99 10.69 47.87
CA PHE A 398 33.63 10.73 48.46
C PHE A 398 33.48 9.61 49.51
N GLU A 399 34.02 9.80 50.66
CA GLU A 399 33.56 9.32 51.95
C GLU A 399 33.26 10.53 52.85
#